data_399e4ed67f8c7c9f20d733da42a63f52
#
_entry.id   399e4ed67f8c7c9f20d733da42a63f52
#
_cell.length_a   1.000
_cell.length_b   1.000
_cell.length_c   1.000
_cell.angle_alpha   90.00
_cell.angle_beta   90.00
_cell.angle_gamma   90.00
#
_symmetry.space_group_name_H-M   'P 1'
#
loop_
_entity.id
_entity.type
_entity.pdbx_description
1 polymer ?
#
loop_
_entity_poly.entity_id
_entity_poly.type
_entity_poly.pdbx_seq_one_letter_code
_entity_poly.pdbx_strand_id
1 'polypeptide(L)'
;MVQNAGMTRVLLLLPTRTYRTADFLAAADRLGVDVVVGAERRNALESLADGGTMLVRLDDPDRGAAMVERYAREHPLDAVVGVDDGSTVVAATAAERLGLPHNPPDAVRRSRDKAQTRAAFAAAGLATPNFAVHSALLDVPAVSALAAATRYPCVLKPLERSGSQGVIRADNPADLVAAFGRIARILGCDVDAPGAASAGDGPQPQILIEDFIPGVEVAVEGLLRGDELEVLAIFDKPDPLDGPFFEETLLVTPSRLSADRQSTVEVAVTQATRALGLREGPVHAEVRLNDEGAWLLEVAARSIGGLCARTLRFGAGVTLEELILRHAAGLELPPHEREGAASGVLMLPIPRAGRLREVRGQSAATAVPHIEGLSITVPRGEMVVPLPEGDRYLGFLFARATSPTAVEAALRAAWSALDVVIDQD
;
A
#
# COMPACT_ATOMS: atom_id res chain seq x y z
N MET A 1 -41.02 11.68 -14.57
CA MET A 1 -40.44 10.35 -14.92
C MET A 1 -39.79 9.82 -13.67
N VAL A 2 -40.34 8.79 -13.04
CA VAL A 2 -39.75 8.11 -11.90
C VAL A 2 -38.55 7.36 -12.47
N GLN A 3 -37.32 7.82 -12.21
CA GLN A 3 -36.15 7.02 -12.42
C GLN A 3 -36.33 5.73 -11.60
N ASN A 4 -36.36 4.58 -12.29
CA ASN A 4 -36.14 3.30 -11.65
C ASN A 4 -34.80 3.44 -10.93
N ALA A 5 -34.82 3.50 -9.62
CA ALA A 5 -33.61 3.43 -8.80
C ALA A 5 -33.08 1.99 -8.97
N GLY A 6 -32.32 1.77 -10.05
CA GLY A 6 -31.52 0.58 -10.21
C GLY A 6 -30.54 0.53 -9.03
N MET A 7 -30.25 -0.67 -8.56
CA MET A 7 -29.26 -0.89 -7.51
C MET A 7 -27.91 -0.36 -8.00
N THR A 8 -27.25 0.48 -7.19
CA THR A 8 -25.92 1.04 -7.51
C THR A 8 -24.92 -0.10 -7.70
N ARG A 9 -24.22 -0.10 -8.83
CA ARG A 9 -23.27 -1.16 -9.19
C ARG A 9 -21.85 -0.65 -9.25
N VAL A 10 -20.96 -1.26 -8.47
CA VAL A 10 -19.55 -0.92 -8.38
C VAL A 10 -18.68 -2.06 -8.87
N LEU A 11 -17.73 -1.76 -9.75
CA LEU A 11 -16.68 -2.70 -10.12
C LEU A 11 -15.48 -2.52 -9.17
N LEU A 12 -15.14 -3.59 -8.43
CA LEU A 12 -13.93 -3.68 -7.63
C LEU A 12 -12.84 -4.40 -8.42
N LEU A 13 -11.76 -3.72 -8.73
CA LEU A 13 -10.57 -4.33 -9.33
C LEU A 13 -9.61 -4.79 -8.23
N LEU A 14 -9.49 -6.09 -8.09
CA LEU A 14 -8.80 -6.78 -7.01
C LEU A 14 -7.73 -7.72 -7.59
N PRO A 15 -6.43 -7.48 -7.34
CA PRO A 15 -5.42 -8.49 -7.65
C PRO A 15 -5.72 -9.82 -6.96
N THR A 16 -5.42 -10.93 -7.60
CA THR A 16 -5.77 -12.29 -7.11
C THR A 16 -5.19 -12.59 -5.71
N ARG A 17 -4.13 -11.91 -5.30
CA ARG A 17 -3.45 -12.11 -3.99
C ARG A 17 -3.77 -11.03 -2.96
N THR A 18 -4.85 -10.26 -3.14
CA THR A 18 -5.23 -9.24 -2.15
C THR A 18 -5.81 -9.86 -0.88
N TYR A 19 -5.56 -9.26 0.26
CA TYR A 19 -6.18 -9.59 1.55
C TYR A 19 -7.59 -9.00 1.70
N ARG A 20 -7.97 -8.00 0.89
CA ARG A 20 -9.03 -7.04 1.17
C ARG A 20 -10.40 -7.41 0.60
N THR A 21 -10.47 -8.45 -0.23
CA THR A 21 -11.72 -8.85 -0.92
C THR A 21 -12.89 -9.01 0.06
N ALA A 22 -12.70 -9.75 1.16
CA ALA A 22 -13.76 -10.01 2.13
C ALA A 22 -14.29 -8.73 2.81
N ASP A 23 -13.40 -7.79 3.13
CA ASP A 23 -13.77 -6.55 3.82
C ASP A 23 -14.58 -5.62 2.90
N PHE A 24 -14.22 -5.51 1.62
CA PHE A 24 -14.98 -4.76 0.62
C PHE A 24 -16.35 -5.40 0.31
N LEU A 25 -16.40 -6.74 0.19
CA LEU A 25 -17.69 -7.43 -0.04
C LEU A 25 -18.63 -7.27 1.16
N ALA A 26 -18.11 -7.40 2.39
CA ALA A 26 -18.90 -7.15 3.59
C ALA A 26 -19.38 -5.70 3.71
N ALA A 27 -18.58 -4.73 3.27
CA ALA A 27 -18.99 -3.33 3.22
C ALA A 27 -20.11 -3.10 2.17
N ALA A 28 -19.98 -3.70 0.99
CA ALA A 28 -20.98 -3.61 -0.08
C ALA A 28 -22.34 -4.22 0.36
N ASP A 29 -22.33 -5.36 1.01
CA ASP A 29 -23.54 -6.01 1.56
C ASP A 29 -24.26 -5.08 2.55
N ARG A 30 -23.52 -4.47 3.50
CA ARG A 30 -24.10 -3.50 4.45
C ARG A 30 -24.70 -2.27 3.78
N LEU A 31 -24.14 -1.87 2.63
CA LEU A 31 -24.61 -0.70 1.87
C LEU A 31 -25.72 -1.03 0.88
N GLY A 32 -26.00 -2.30 0.61
CA GLY A 32 -26.90 -2.71 -0.45
C GLY A 32 -26.40 -2.32 -1.86
N VAL A 33 -25.08 -2.33 -2.06
CA VAL A 33 -24.41 -1.99 -3.31
C VAL A 33 -24.11 -3.29 -4.05
N ASP A 34 -24.50 -3.37 -5.32
CA ASP A 34 -24.18 -4.50 -6.20
C ASP A 34 -22.70 -4.44 -6.60
N VAL A 35 -21.92 -5.45 -6.26
CA VAL A 35 -20.48 -5.50 -6.53
C VAL A 35 -20.14 -6.56 -7.58
N VAL A 36 -19.44 -6.09 -8.62
CA VAL A 36 -18.75 -6.94 -9.58
C VAL A 36 -17.27 -7.01 -9.20
N VAL A 37 -16.70 -8.21 -9.12
CA VAL A 37 -15.27 -8.39 -8.85
C VAL A 37 -14.52 -8.61 -10.16
N GLY A 38 -13.56 -7.72 -10.46
CA GLY A 38 -12.63 -7.84 -11.59
C GLY A 38 -11.23 -8.24 -11.13
N ALA A 39 -10.70 -9.36 -11.65
CA ALA A 39 -9.37 -9.87 -11.32
C ALA A 39 -8.69 -10.54 -12.52
N GLU A 40 -7.37 -10.78 -12.43
CA GLU A 40 -6.62 -11.50 -13.50
C GLU A 40 -6.99 -12.98 -13.62
N ARG A 41 -7.50 -13.53 -12.52
CA ARG A 41 -7.94 -14.94 -12.41
C ARG A 41 -9.22 -14.98 -11.58
N ARG A 42 -9.96 -16.07 -11.70
CA ARG A 42 -11.13 -16.30 -10.85
C ARG A 42 -10.72 -16.31 -9.38
N ASN A 43 -11.47 -15.56 -8.56
CA ASN A 43 -11.24 -15.45 -7.13
C ASN A 43 -12.02 -16.56 -6.38
N ALA A 44 -11.43 -17.10 -5.30
CA ALA A 44 -12.11 -18.08 -4.44
C ALA A 44 -13.39 -17.55 -3.78
N LEU A 45 -13.50 -16.20 -3.60
CA LEU A 45 -14.68 -15.53 -3.04
C LEU A 45 -15.68 -15.05 -4.10
N GLU A 46 -15.54 -15.52 -5.35
CA GLU A 46 -16.41 -15.18 -6.49
C GLU A 46 -17.90 -15.36 -6.19
N SER A 47 -18.22 -16.41 -5.44
CA SER A 47 -19.62 -16.73 -5.06
C SER A 47 -20.25 -15.74 -4.07
N LEU A 48 -19.45 -14.85 -3.46
CA LEU A 48 -19.93 -13.83 -2.54
C LEU A 48 -20.17 -12.47 -3.22
N ALA A 49 -19.88 -12.35 -4.51
CA ALA A 49 -20.12 -11.14 -5.28
C ALA A 49 -21.50 -11.23 -5.96
N ASP A 50 -22.49 -10.50 -5.47
CA ASP A 50 -23.86 -10.51 -6.00
C ASP A 50 -23.92 -10.03 -7.46
N GLY A 51 -23.08 -9.07 -7.85
CA GLY A 51 -22.95 -8.56 -9.21
C GLY A 51 -22.14 -9.47 -10.16
N GLY A 52 -21.60 -10.58 -9.65
CA GLY A 52 -20.80 -11.52 -10.43
C GLY A 52 -19.31 -11.15 -10.51
N THR A 53 -18.63 -11.77 -11.48
CA THR A 53 -17.19 -11.61 -11.65
C THR A 53 -16.82 -11.41 -13.12
N MET A 54 -15.69 -10.70 -13.35
CA MET A 54 -15.12 -10.56 -14.67
C MET A 54 -13.59 -10.74 -14.65
N LEU A 55 -13.05 -11.28 -15.74
CA LEU A 55 -11.61 -11.32 -15.93
C LEU A 55 -11.14 -9.97 -16.50
N VAL A 56 -10.05 -9.43 -15.94
CA VAL A 56 -9.45 -8.15 -16.35
C VAL A 56 -7.95 -8.27 -16.43
N ARG A 57 -7.33 -7.70 -17.44
CA ARG A 57 -5.87 -7.56 -17.53
C ARG A 57 -5.41 -6.39 -16.67
N LEU A 58 -4.90 -6.68 -15.47
CA LEU A 58 -4.39 -5.63 -14.58
C LEU A 58 -2.95 -5.20 -14.93
N ASP A 59 -2.22 -6.04 -15.66
CA ASP A 59 -0.87 -5.80 -16.16
C ASP A 59 -0.82 -4.92 -17.45
N ASP A 60 -1.97 -4.70 -18.09
CA ASP A 60 -2.10 -3.88 -19.30
C ASP A 60 -3.31 -2.94 -19.11
N PRO A 61 -3.08 -1.70 -18.66
CA PRO A 61 -4.17 -0.77 -18.33
C PRO A 61 -5.12 -0.47 -19.49
N ASP A 62 -4.62 -0.38 -20.71
CA ASP A 62 -5.46 -0.08 -21.88
C ASP A 62 -6.35 -1.27 -22.26
N ARG A 63 -5.80 -2.48 -22.26
CA ARG A 63 -6.59 -3.70 -22.49
C ARG A 63 -7.55 -3.96 -21.36
N GLY A 64 -7.10 -3.79 -20.11
CA GLY A 64 -7.96 -3.92 -18.93
C GLY A 64 -9.16 -2.98 -19.00
N ALA A 65 -8.93 -1.69 -19.26
CA ALA A 65 -9.98 -0.69 -19.41
C ALA A 65 -10.94 -1.00 -20.57
N ALA A 66 -10.42 -1.47 -21.72
CA ALA A 66 -11.26 -1.89 -22.84
C ALA A 66 -12.16 -3.11 -22.51
N MET A 67 -11.67 -4.04 -21.67
CA MET A 67 -12.49 -5.15 -21.16
C MET A 67 -13.62 -4.66 -20.26
N VAL A 68 -13.32 -3.71 -19.36
CA VAL A 68 -14.31 -3.08 -18.47
C VAL A 68 -15.34 -2.30 -19.29
N GLU A 69 -14.93 -1.50 -20.24
CA GLU A 69 -15.81 -0.73 -21.14
C GLU A 69 -16.79 -1.66 -21.90
N ARG A 70 -16.30 -2.78 -22.41
CA ARG A 70 -17.16 -3.76 -23.09
C ARG A 70 -18.19 -4.36 -22.13
N TYR A 71 -17.79 -4.72 -20.91
CA TYR A 71 -18.68 -5.24 -19.87
C TYR A 71 -19.77 -4.22 -19.52
N ALA A 72 -19.40 -2.95 -19.34
CA ALA A 72 -20.30 -1.88 -18.94
C ALA A 72 -21.40 -1.57 -19.98
N ARG A 73 -21.23 -1.96 -21.25
CA ARG A 73 -22.27 -1.82 -22.29
C ARG A 73 -23.51 -2.67 -22.01
N GLU A 74 -23.32 -3.85 -21.41
CA GLU A 74 -24.40 -4.79 -21.07
C GLU A 74 -24.79 -4.66 -19.59
N HIS A 75 -23.84 -4.24 -18.75
CA HIS A 75 -23.97 -4.12 -17.31
C HIS A 75 -23.48 -2.75 -16.86
N PRO A 76 -24.32 -1.70 -16.91
CA PRO A 76 -23.92 -0.35 -16.52
C PRO A 76 -23.28 -0.31 -15.13
N LEU A 77 -22.19 0.45 -14.99
CA LEU A 77 -21.42 0.65 -13.76
C LEU A 77 -21.57 2.10 -13.29
N ASP A 78 -21.71 2.31 -11.99
CA ASP A 78 -21.74 3.60 -11.35
C ASP A 78 -20.37 4.03 -10.83
N ALA A 79 -19.47 3.07 -10.55
CA ALA A 79 -18.11 3.34 -10.13
C ALA A 79 -17.14 2.19 -10.50
N VAL A 80 -15.84 2.54 -10.59
CA VAL A 80 -14.74 1.58 -10.72
C VAL A 80 -13.70 1.89 -9.64
N VAL A 81 -13.41 0.94 -8.76
CA VAL A 81 -12.49 1.10 -7.63
C VAL A 81 -11.31 0.15 -7.77
N GLY A 82 -10.10 0.70 -7.82
CA GLY A 82 -8.86 -0.08 -7.71
C GLY A 82 -8.46 -0.19 -6.24
N VAL A 83 -8.37 -1.41 -5.73
CA VAL A 83 -8.17 -1.65 -4.29
C VAL A 83 -6.69 -1.63 -3.91
N ASP A 84 -5.83 -2.20 -4.74
CA ASP A 84 -4.39 -2.28 -4.52
C ASP A 84 -3.61 -1.64 -5.68
N ASP A 85 -2.34 -1.32 -5.48
CA ASP A 85 -1.48 -0.64 -6.46
C ASP A 85 -1.57 -1.24 -7.87
N GLY A 86 -1.60 -2.56 -7.98
CA GLY A 86 -1.69 -3.28 -9.26
C GLY A 86 -2.97 -3.01 -10.06
N SER A 87 -4.02 -2.49 -9.44
CA SER A 87 -5.32 -2.27 -10.07
C SER A 87 -5.69 -0.80 -10.30
N THR A 88 -5.00 0.13 -9.61
CA THR A 88 -5.38 1.55 -9.60
C THR A 88 -5.34 2.22 -10.98
N VAL A 89 -4.32 1.92 -11.81
CA VAL A 89 -4.21 2.52 -13.14
C VAL A 89 -5.31 2.01 -14.08
N VAL A 90 -5.60 0.71 -14.03
CA VAL A 90 -6.71 0.13 -14.81
C VAL A 90 -8.04 0.75 -14.38
N ALA A 91 -8.25 0.90 -13.06
CA ALA A 91 -9.47 1.51 -12.53
C ALA A 91 -9.65 2.95 -13.03
N ALA A 92 -8.60 3.77 -12.93
CA ALA A 92 -8.64 5.15 -13.39
C ALA A 92 -8.89 5.24 -14.91
N THR A 93 -8.18 4.42 -15.71
CA THR A 93 -8.35 4.41 -17.17
C THR A 93 -9.75 3.93 -17.59
N ALA A 94 -10.29 2.92 -16.90
CA ALA A 94 -11.65 2.44 -17.18
C ALA A 94 -12.70 3.47 -16.78
N ALA A 95 -12.58 4.09 -15.61
CA ALA A 95 -13.51 5.13 -15.16
C ALA A 95 -13.49 6.36 -16.07
N GLU A 96 -12.31 6.79 -16.55
CA GLU A 96 -12.17 7.86 -17.54
C GLU A 96 -12.94 7.55 -18.83
N ARG A 97 -12.77 6.33 -19.39
CA ARG A 97 -13.47 5.90 -20.62
C ARG A 97 -14.99 5.81 -20.44
N LEU A 98 -15.45 5.51 -19.23
CA LEU A 98 -16.86 5.44 -18.89
C LEU A 98 -17.46 6.79 -18.48
N GLY A 99 -16.65 7.84 -18.34
CA GLY A 99 -17.10 9.17 -17.88
C GLY A 99 -17.52 9.17 -16.40
N LEU A 100 -16.99 8.25 -15.58
CA LEU A 100 -17.25 8.16 -14.16
C LEU A 100 -16.27 9.03 -13.36
N PRO A 101 -16.54 9.39 -12.08
CA PRO A 101 -15.58 10.06 -11.22
C PRO A 101 -14.28 9.26 -11.11
N HIS A 102 -13.12 9.91 -11.27
CA HIS A 102 -11.82 9.25 -11.28
C HIS A 102 -10.66 10.20 -11.04
N ASN A 103 -9.51 9.66 -10.65
CA ASN A 103 -8.23 10.33 -10.79
C ASN A 103 -7.76 10.27 -12.25
N PRO A 104 -7.13 11.33 -12.78
CA PRO A 104 -6.49 11.24 -14.10
C PRO A 104 -5.52 10.03 -14.14
N PRO A 105 -5.61 9.16 -15.16
CA PRO A 105 -4.75 7.96 -15.23
C PRO A 105 -3.25 8.27 -15.12
N ASP A 106 -2.80 9.40 -15.68
CA ASP A 106 -1.40 9.82 -15.58
C ASP A 106 -1.00 10.26 -14.16
N ALA A 107 -1.94 10.81 -13.38
CA ALA A 107 -1.69 11.13 -11.97
C ALA A 107 -1.49 9.83 -11.16
N VAL A 108 -2.31 8.81 -11.42
CA VAL A 108 -2.19 7.50 -10.79
C VAL A 108 -0.90 6.78 -11.22
N ARG A 109 -0.52 6.82 -12.49
CA ARG A 109 0.78 6.29 -12.95
C ARG A 109 1.94 6.97 -12.24
N ARG A 110 1.89 8.31 -12.16
CA ARG A 110 2.91 9.12 -11.48
C ARG A 110 3.05 8.76 -10.00
N SER A 111 1.96 8.50 -9.30
CA SER A 111 2.01 8.12 -7.89
C SER A 111 2.60 6.73 -7.65
N ARG A 112 2.57 5.84 -8.64
CA ARG A 112 3.15 4.49 -8.57
C ARG A 112 4.64 4.42 -8.90
N ASP A 113 5.13 5.36 -9.66
CA ASP A 113 6.54 5.45 -10.05
C ASP A 113 7.28 6.40 -9.11
N LYS A 114 8.17 5.84 -8.28
CA LYS A 114 8.91 6.62 -7.28
C LYS A 114 9.74 7.75 -7.87
N ALA A 115 10.29 7.57 -9.07
CA ALA A 115 11.07 8.62 -9.73
C ALA A 115 10.17 9.77 -10.21
N GLN A 116 9.02 9.45 -10.80
CA GLN A 116 8.05 10.46 -11.21
C GLN A 116 7.43 11.18 -10.00
N THR A 117 7.17 10.45 -8.92
CA THR A 117 6.72 11.01 -7.64
C THR A 117 7.73 12.03 -7.11
N ARG A 118 9.02 11.66 -7.03
CA ARG A 118 10.10 12.56 -6.58
C ARG A 118 10.20 13.80 -7.47
N ALA A 119 10.16 13.60 -8.79
CA ALA A 119 10.21 14.71 -9.75
C ALA A 119 9.03 15.68 -9.59
N ALA A 120 7.81 15.15 -9.36
CA ALA A 120 6.63 15.98 -9.14
C ALA A 120 6.73 16.79 -7.82
N PHE A 121 7.20 16.17 -6.75
CA PHE A 121 7.40 16.85 -5.47
C PHE A 121 8.46 17.94 -5.56
N ALA A 122 9.62 17.65 -6.18
CA ALA A 122 10.68 18.62 -6.39
C ALA A 122 10.21 19.81 -7.24
N ALA A 123 9.46 19.55 -8.33
CA ALA A 123 8.90 20.59 -9.17
C ALA A 123 7.89 21.50 -8.45
N ALA A 124 7.19 20.96 -7.46
CA ALA A 124 6.28 21.69 -6.58
C ALA A 124 6.97 22.38 -5.39
N GLY A 125 8.29 22.23 -5.23
CA GLY A 125 9.05 22.79 -4.10
C GLY A 125 8.79 22.07 -2.77
N LEU A 126 8.31 20.82 -2.80
CA LEU A 126 8.08 20.02 -1.60
C LEU A 126 9.35 19.33 -1.14
N ALA A 127 9.48 19.14 0.18
CA ALA A 127 10.61 18.41 0.74
C ALA A 127 10.58 16.95 0.31
N THR A 128 11.57 16.54 -0.45
CA THR A 128 11.76 15.19 -0.99
C THR A 128 13.26 14.88 -1.04
N PRO A 129 13.69 13.61 -0.86
CA PRO A 129 15.10 13.24 -0.97
C PRO A 129 15.68 13.61 -2.34
N ASN A 130 16.96 13.99 -2.38
CA ASN A 130 17.67 13.99 -3.66
C ASN A 130 17.78 12.56 -4.17
N PHE A 131 17.60 12.37 -5.46
CA PHE A 131 17.55 11.04 -6.04
C PHE A 131 18.20 10.98 -7.43
N ALA A 132 18.57 9.77 -7.80
CA ALA A 132 18.98 9.41 -9.16
C ALA A 132 18.43 8.04 -9.55
N VAL A 133 18.20 7.84 -10.82
CA VAL A 133 17.68 6.56 -11.36
C VAL A 133 18.76 5.90 -12.21
N HIS A 134 18.95 4.61 -11.99
CA HIS A 134 19.95 3.80 -12.67
C HIS A 134 19.34 2.53 -13.26
N SER A 135 19.88 2.07 -14.39
CA SER A 135 19.49 0.76 -14.94
C SER A 135 19.89 -0.35 -13.96
N ALA A 136 19.00 -1.27 -13.67
CA ALA A 136 19.30 -2.47 -12.85
C ALA A 136 20.25 -3.45 -13.56
N LEU A 137 20.58 -3.18 -14.83
CA LEU A 137 21.46 -4.00 -15.69
C LEU A 137 22.90 -3.49 -15.72
N LEU A 138 23.28 -2.55 -14.85
CA LEU A 138 24.66 -2.10 -14.73
C LEU A 138 25.56 -3.27 -14.32
N ASP A 139 26.74 -3.34 -14.94
CA ASP A 139 27.77 -4.31 -14.56
C ASP A 139 28.46 -3.91 -13.25
N VAL A 140 29.19 -4.86 -12.66
CA VAL A 140 29.88 -4.67 -11.36
C VAL A 140 30.83 -3.48 -11.37
N PRO A 141 31.67 -3.24 -12.40
CA PRO A 141 32.50 -2.04 -12.48
C PRO A 141 31.71 -0.74 -12.45
N ALA A 142 30.61 -0.66 -13.21
CA ALA A 142 29.75 0.54 -13.23
C ALA A 142 29.07 0.78 -11.87
N VAL A 143 28.56 -0.27 -11.23
CA VAL A 143 27.97 -0.17 -9.89
C VAL A 143 29.04 0.25 -8.86
N SER A 144 30.29 -0.25 -8.96
CA SER A 144 31.37 0.15 -8.08
C SER A 144 31.75 1.63 -8.24
N ALA A 145 31.79 2.12 -9.49
CA ALA A 145 32.02 3.54 -9.78
C ALA A 145 30.88 4.43 -9.25
N LEU A 146 29.63 3.98 -9.43
CA LEU A 146 28.46 4.65 -8.87
C LEU A 146 28.53 4.73 -7.35
N ALA A 147 28.87 3.61 -6.69
CA ALA A 147 29.00 3.55 -5.24
C ALA A 147 30.08 4.51 -4.70
N ALA A 148 31.20 4.66 -5.42
CA ALA A 148 32.26 5.61 -5.06
C ALA A 148 31.83 7.09 -5.18
N ALA A 149 30.86 7.39 -6.04
CA ALA A 149 30.35 8.75 -6.29
C ALA A 149 29.10 9.10 -5.46
N THR A 150 28.46 8.11 -4.82
CA THR A 150 27.22 8.30 -4.04
C THR A 150 27.49 8.89 -2.66
N ARG A 151 26.58 9.73 -2.17
CA ARG A 151 26.60 10.20 -0.77
C ARG A 151 25.91 9.19 0.14
N TYR A 152 26.39 9.07 1.37
CA TYR A 152 25.89 8.15 2.37
C TYR A 152 25.42 8.87 3.65
N PRO A 153 24.43 8.31 4.38
CA PRO A 153 23.65 7.11 4.03
C PRO A 153 22.66 7.36 2.88
N CYS A 154 22.40 6.33 2.07
CA CYS A 154 21.43 6.37 0.98
C CYS A 154 20.47 5.19 1.04
N VAL A 155 19.37 5.25 0.27
CA VAL A 155 18.38 4.17 0.17
C VAL A 155 18.20 3.81 -1.29
N LEU A 156 18.28 2.52 -1.58
CA LEU A 156 18.03 1.96 -2.90
C LEU A 156 16.62 1.37 -2.93
N LYS A 157 15.88 1.60 -4.04
CA LYS A 157 14.48 1.11 -4.20
C LYS A 157 14.19 0.71 -5.65
N PRO A 158 13.42 -0.36 -5.90
CA PRO A 158 12.74 -0.54 -7.18
C PRO A 158 11.72 0.59 -7.40
N LEU A 159 11.46 0.99 -8.66
CA LEU A 159 10.54 2.10 -8.93
C LEU A 159 9.08 1.77 -8.57
N GLU A 160 8.59 0.58 -8.92
CA GLU A 160 7.16 0.24 -8.90
C GLU A 160 6.78 -0.85 -7.87
N ARG A 161 7.68 -1.24 -6.95
CA ARG A 161 7.35 -2.21 -5.90
C ARG A 161 6.74 -1.50 -4.70
N SER A 162 5.87 -2.22 -3.99
CA SER A 162 5.20 -1.79 -2.75
C SER A 162 5.54 -2.73 -1.58
N GLY A 163 5.11 -2.38 -0.35
CA GLY A 163 5.33 -3.19 0.84
C GLY A 163 6.80 -3.37 1.19
N SER A 164 7.60 -2.34 1.01
CA SER A 164 9.05 -2.30 1.30
C SER A 164 9.89 -3.35 0.57
N GLN A 165 9.34 -4.04 -0.45
CA GLN A 165 10.09 -5.01 -1.23
C GLN A 165 11.25 -4.35 -1.97
N GLY A 166 12.46 -4.80 -1.69
CA GLY A 166 13.67 -4.27 -2.30
C GLY A 166 14.09 -2.89 -1.81
N VAL A 167 13.55 -2.38 -0.70
CA VAL A 167 13.98 -1.11 -0.10
C VAL A 167 15.13 -1.39 0.86
N ILE A 168 16.34 -0.91 0.53
CA ILE A 168 17.57 -1.23 1.26
C ILE A 168 18.39 0.03 1.50
N ARG A 169 18.77 0.28 2.76
CA ARG A 169 19.71 1.34 3.13
C ARG A 169 21.14 0.84 2.95
N ALA A 170 21.98 1.73 2.44
CA ALA A 170 23.42 1.56 2.36
C ALA A 170 24.13 2.69 3.12
N ASP A 171 25.08 2.36 3.96
CA ASP A 171 25.85 3.31 4.77
C ASP A 171 27.26 3.54 4.20
N ASN A 172 27.69 2.76 3.21
CA ASN A 172 28.99 2.83 2.57
C ASN A 172 28.95 2.21 1.16
N PRO A 173 30.02 2.34 0.37
CA PRO A 173 30.08 1.78 -1.00
C PRO A 173 29.86 0.25 -1.08
N ALA A 174 30.37 -0.52 -0.11
CA ALA A 174 30.20 -1.97 -0.12
C ALA A 174 28.74 -2.39 0.08
N ASP A 175 28.03 -1.70 1.00
CA ASP A 175 26.62 -1.91 1.22
C ASP A 175 25.79 -1.57 -0.04
N LEU A 176 26.14 -0.49 -0.74
CA LEU A 176 25.45 -0.10 -1.96
C LEU A 176 25.60 -1.17 -3.05
N VAL A 177 26.82 -1.68 -3.28
CA VAL A 177 27.07 -2.73 -4.28
C VAL A 177 26.26 -3.99 -3.94
N ALA A 178 26.25 -4.39 -2.67
CA ALA A 178 25.49 -5.55 -2.20
C ALA A 178 23.97 -5.34 -2.37
N ALA A 179 23.45 -4.16 -1.98
CA ALA A 179 22.04 -3.79 -2.12
C ALA A 179 21.60 -3.74 -3.58
N PHE A 180 22.42 -3.12 -4.45
CA PHE A 180 22.14 -3.03 -5.88
C PHE A 180 21.98 -4.41 -6.52
N GLY A 181 22.94 -5.32 -6.32
CA GLY A 181 22.87 -6.69 -6.83
C GLY A 181 21.67 -7.47 -6.28
N ARG A 182 21.28 -7.21 -5.03
CA ARG A 182 20.11 -7.83 -4.40
C ARG A 182 18.80 -7.36 -5.04
N ILE A 183 18.66 -6.06 -5.25
CA ILE A 183 17.50 -5.48 -5.91
C ILE A 183 17.41 -5.90 -7.38
N ALA A 184 18.52 -5.93 -8.09
CA ALA A 184 18.54 -6.41 -9.47
C ALA A 184 17.99 -7.84 -9.58
N ARG A 185 18.36 -8.74 -8.66
CA ARG A 185 17.80 -10.11 -8.60
C ARG A 185 16.28 -10.11 -8.27
N ILE A 186 15.81 -9.25 -7.36
CA ILE A 186 14.37 -9.09 -7.07
C ILE A 186 13.61 -8.63 -8.33
N LEU A 187 14.25 -7.83 -9.18
CA LEU A 187 13.71 -7.37 -10.46
C LEU A 187 13.84 -8.40 -11.59
N GLY A 188 14.41 -9.58 -11.30
CA GLY A 188 14.58 -10.64 -12.29
C GLY A 188 15.77 -10.44 -13.23
N CYS A 189 16.73 -9.56 -12.87
CA CYS A 189 17.97 -9.39 -13.60
C CYS A 189 18.98 -10.44 -13.21
N ASP A 190 19.61 -11.07 -14.19
CA ASP A 190 20.75 -11.96 -13.94
C ASP A 190 22.03 -11.12 -13.82
N VAL A 191 22.48 -10.89 -12.59
CA VAL A 191 23.66 -10.07 -12.30
C VAL A 191 24.98 -10.82 -12.58
N ASP A 192 24.91 -12.13 -12.71
CA ASP A 192 26.07 -13.00 -12.96
C ASP A 192 26.29 -13.27 -14.46
N ALA A 193 25.33 -12.90 -15.31
CA ALA A 193 25.41 -12.95 -16.77
C ALA A 193 25.22 -11.55 -17.38
N PRO A 194 26.21 -10.64 -17.25
CA PRO A 194 26.12 -9.30 -17.81
C PRO A 194 26.00 -9.35 -19.34
N GLY A 195 24.90 -8.83 -19.85
CA GLY A 195 24.53 -8.85 -21.28
C GLY A 195 23.45 -9.86 -21.65
N ALA A 196 23.04 -10.76 -20.73
CA ALA A 196 21.88 -11.64 -20.88
C ALA A 196 20.60 -10.98 -20.32
N ALA A 197 20.50 -9.66 -20.38
CA ALA A 197 19.22 -9.01 -20.21
C ALA A 197 18.30 -9.59 -21.27
N SER A 198 17.28 -10.31 -20.86
CA SER A 198 16.22 -10.70 -21.77
C SER A 198 15.73 -9.41 -22.43
N ALA A 199 16.11 -9.24 -23.69
CA ALA A 199 15.53 -8.21 -24.55
C ALA A 199 14.07 -8.56 -24.80
N GLY A 200 13.25 -8.39 -23.77
CA GLY A 200 11.83 -8.21 -23.93
C GLY A 200 11.62 -6.76 -24.39
N ASP A 201 10.71 -6.53 -25.30
CA ASP A 201 10.32 -5.19 -25.78
C ASP A 201 9.69 -4.29 -24.68
N GLY A 202 9.88 -4.60 -23.39
CA GLY A 202 9.36 -3.87 -22.24
C GLY A 202 10.33 -2.84 -21.66
N PRO A 203 9.85 -1.93 -20.79
CA PRO A 203 10.69 -0.97 -20.10
C PRO A 203 11.75 -1.69 -19.27
N GLN A 204 12.99 -1.21 -19.33
CA GLN A 204 14.11 -1.80 -18.62
C GLN A 204 13.95 -1.61 -17.11
N PRO A 205 14.25 -2.63 -16.29
CA PRO A 205 14.16 -2.50 -14.84
C PRO A 205 15.15 -1.46 -14.32
N GLN A 206 14.67 -0.65 -13.40
CA GLN A 206 15.41 0.50 -12.87
C GLN A 206 15.41 0.48 -11.33
N ILE A 207 16.49 1.07 -10.79
CA ILE A 207 16.71 1.25 -9.35
C ILE A 207 16.84 2.74 -9.08
N LEU A 208 16.05 3.26 -8.14
CA LEU A 208 16.19 4.59 -7.59
C LEU A 208 17.15 4.53 -6.41
N ILE A 209 18.10 5.47 -6.37
CA ILE A 209 18.98 5.73 -5.23
C ILE A 209 18.68 7.12 -4.72
N GLU A 210 18.37 7.26 -3.43
CA GLU A 210 18.03 8.54 -2.82
C GLU A 210 18.74 8.75 -1.48
N ASP A 211 18.85 10.00 -1.04
CA ASP A 211 19.37 10.34 0.29
C ASP A 211 18.48 9.69 1.37
N PHE A 212 19.09 9.11 2.41
CA PHE A 212 18.33 8.67 3.58
C PHE A 212 17.87 9.87 4.40
N ILE A 213 16.58 9.97 4.67
CA ILE A 213 16.00 11.02 5.50
C ILE A 213 15.82 10.48 6.92
N PRO A 214 16.52 11.00 7.94
CA PRO A 214 16.31 10.62 9.33
C PRO A 214 15.00 11.21 9.87
N GLY A 215 14.48 10.62 10.94
CA GLY A 215 13.31 11.14 11.66
C GLY A 215 12.25 10.09 11.93
N VAL A 216 11.18 10.50 12.61
CA VAL A 216 10.03 9.64 12.87
C VAL A 216 9.18 9.51 11.61
N GLU A 217 8.66 8.32 11.35
CA GLU A 217 7.81 8.06 10.21
C GLU A 217 6.36 7.88 10.64
N VAL A 218 5.45 8.43 9.85
CA VAL A 218 4.01 8.29 10.02
C VAL A 218 3.35 7.91 8.71
N ALA A 219 2.21 7.21 8.80
CA ALA A 219 1.35 6.97 7.66
C ALA A 219 0.05 7.78 7.79
N VAL A 220 -0.46 8.29 6.67
CA VAL A 220 -1.66 9.11 6.59
C VAL A 220 -2.68 8.42 5.70
N GLU A 221 -3.89 8.26 6.24
CA GLU A 221 -5.06 7.87 5.46
C GLU A 221 -5.95 9.07 5.23
N GLY A 222 -6.36 9.26 3.98
CA GLY A 222 -7.23 10.36 3.60
C GLY A 222 -8.19 10.01 2.49
N LEU A 223 -9.15 10.90 2.28
CA LEU A 223 -10.14 10.83 1.21
C LEU A 223 -10.11 12.14 0.42
N LEU A 224 -9.87 12.06 -0.87
CA LEU A 224 -9.92 13.20 -1.79
C LEU A 224 -11.31 13.36 -2.35
N ARG A 225 -11.81 14.60 -2.32
CA ARG A 225 -13.04 15.04 -2.97
C ARG A 225 -12.75 16.30 -3.78
N GLY A 226 -12.57 16.14 -5.09
CA GLY A 226 -12.02 17.20 -5.91
C GLY A 226 -10.56 17.48 -5.51
N ASP A 227 -10.22 18.73 -5.22
CA ASP A 227 -8.87 19.13 -4.81
C ASP A 227 -8.70 19.18 -3.27
N GLU A 228 -9.69 18.75 -2.49
CA GLU A 228 -9.67 18.79 -1.04
C GLU A 228 -9.37 17.40 -0.46
N LEU A 229 -8.31 17.31 0.32
CA LEU A 229 -7.95 16.14 1.08
C LEU A 229 -8.53 16.25 2.50
N GLU A 230 -9.37 15.30 2.85
CA GLU A 230 -9.80 15.06 4.22
C GLU A 230 -8.91 13.98 4.84
N VAL A 231 -8.15 14.33 5.88
CA VAL A 231 -7.32 13.35 6.61
C VAL A 231 -8.20 12.60 7.59
N LEU A 232 -8.31 11.30 7.39
CA LEU A 232 -9.15 10.40 8.20
C LEU A 232 -8.39 9.86 9.42
N ALA A 233 -7.08 9.60 9.26
CA ALA A 233 -6.22 9.12 10.34
C ALA A 233 -4.75 9.38 10.05
N ILE A 234 -3.98 9.60 11.12
CA ILE A 234 -2.53 9.55 11.12
C ILE A 234 -2.10 8.39 12.03
N PHE A 235 -1.26 7.51 11.49
CA PHE A 235 -0.68 6.40 12.22
C PHE A 235 0.76 6.68 12.59
N ASP A 236 1.11 6.47 13.84
CA ASP A 236 2.51 6.33 14.24
C ASP A 236 3.06 4.99 13.76
N LYS A 237 4.33 4.99 13.36
CA LYS A 237 5.16 3.80 13.15
C LYS A 237 6.18 3.74 14.30
N PRO A 238 5.87 3.06 15.44
CA PRO A 238 6.69 3.13 16.65
C PRO A 238 8.07 2.50 16.52
N ASP A 239 8.20 1.49 15.65
CA ASP A 239 9.48 0.83 15.43
C ASP A 239 10.38 1.70 14.54
N PRO A 240 11.68 1.83 14.86
CA PRO A 240 12.59 2.60 14.02
C PRO A 240 12.69 2.00 12.62
N LEU A 241 12.43 2.82 11.60
CA LEU A 241 12.62 2.44 10.20
C LEU A 241 13.94 3.03 9.69
N ASP A 242 15.03 2.66 10.36
CA ASP A 242 16.37 3.19 10.08
C ASP A 242 17.22 2.26 9.20
N GLY A 243 16.69 1.12 8.82
CA GLY A 243 17.36 0.13 7.97
C GLY A 243 18.11 -0.98 8.74
N PRO A 244 18.84 -1.84 8.05
CA PRO A 244 19.08 -1.83 6.60
C PRO A 244 17.84 -2.13 5.74
N PHE A 245 16.80 -2.77 6.30
CA PHE A 245 15.52 -3.03 5.65
C PHE A 245 14.42 -2.23 6.36
N PHE A 246 13.39 -1.83 5.62
CA PHE A 246 12.35 -0.95 6.13
C PHE A 246 11.04 -1.74 6.29
N GLU A 247 11.09 -2.84 7.06
CA GLU A 247 9.92 -3.66 7.33
C GLU A 247 8.97 -2.94 8.30
N GLU A 248 7.81 -2.58 7.80
CA GLU A 248 6.76 -2.00 8.64
C GLU A 248 6.15 -3.10 9.51
N THR A 249 6.20 -2.91 10.82
CA THR A 249 5.68 -3.91 11.76
C THR A 249 4.47 -3.40 12.51
N LEU A 250 4.48 -2.15 12.96
CA LEU A 250 3.48 -1.63 13.87
C LEU A 250 2.90 -0.29 13.39
N LEU A 251 1.58 -0.21 13.34
CA LEU A 251 0.83 1.02 13.08
C LEU A 251 -0.15 1.28 14.21
N VAL A 252 -0.13 2.48 14.78
CA VAL A 252 -0.98 2.88 15.91
C VAL A 252 -1.60 4.24 15.68
N THR A 253 -2.91 4.36 15.91
CA THR A 253 -3.67 5.62 15.82
C THR A 253 -4.54 5.82 17.06
N PRO A 254 -4.81 7.08 17.51
CA PRO A 254 -4.35 8.34 16.94
C PRO A 254 -2.84 8.54 17.14
N SER A 255 -2.26 9.36 16.26
CA SER A 255 -0.85 9.72 16.38
C SER A 255 -0.55 10.46 17.69
N ARG A 256 0.63 10.19 18.25
CA ARG A 256 1.18 10.86 19.44
C ARG A 256 1.94 12.14 19.09
N LEU A 257 2.02 12.50 17.82
CA LEU A 257 2.60 13.79 17.41
C LEU A 257 1.79 14.95 17.98
N SER A 258 2.45 16.05 18.28
CA SER A 258 1.76 17.30 18.66
C SER A 258 0.85 17.79 17.53
N ALA A 259 -0.19 18.54 17.86
CA ALA A 259 -1.12 19.10 16.87
C ALA A 259 -0.41 19.87 15.74
N ASP A 260 0.62 20.67 16.08
CA ASP A 260 1.39 21.41 15.09
C ASP A 260 2.14 20.50 14.12
N ARG A 261 2.71 19.38 14.62
CA ARG A 261 3.38 18.40 13.77
C ARG A 261 2.38 17.61 12.91
N GLN A 262 1.21 17.27 13.44
CA GLN A 262 0.13 16.66 12.66
C GLN A 262 -0.32 17.62 11.54
N SER A 263 -0.55 18.88 11.85
CA SER A 263 -0.89 19.91 10.83
C SER A 263 0.20 20.05 9.76
N THR A 264 1.48 19.97 10.14
CA THR A 264 2.60 19.98 9.18
C THR A 264 2.51 18.78 8.21
N VAL A 265 2.19 17.58 8.73
CA VAL A 265 1.98 16.38 7.90
C VAL A 265 0.78 16.56 6.97
N GLU A 266 -0.36 17.01 7.48
CA GLU A 266 -1.58 17.23 6.69
C GLU A 266 -1.36 18.20 5.54
N VAL A 267 -0.68 19.32 5.79
CA VAL A 267 -0.32 20.30 4.76
C VAL A 267 0.60 19.69 3.71
N ALA A 268 1.63 18.94 4.13
CA ALA A 268 2.56 18.29 3.21
C ALA A 268 1.86 17.27 2.31
N VAL A 269 0.99 16.42 2.87
CA VAL A 269 0.24 15.41 2.10
C VAL A 269 -0.76 16.06 1.15
N THR A 270 -1.47 17.12 1.60
CA THR A 270 -2.38 17.88 0.73
C THR A 270 -1.65 18.50 -0.45
N GLN A 271 -0.47 19.07 -0.23
CA GLN A 271 0.33 19.62 -1.31
C GLN A 271 0.87 18.53 -2.25
N ALA A 272 1.22 17.36 -1.71
CA ALA A 272 1.69 16.21 -2.48
C ALA A 272 0.61 15.64 -3.39
N THR A 273 -0.63 15.50 -2.93
CA THR A 273 -1.75 15.04 -3.76
C THR A 273 -1.99 15.97 -4.94
N ARG A 274 -1.93 17.30 -4.70
CA ARG A 274 -2.03 18.32 -5.76
C ARG A 274 -0.87 18.25 -6.75
N ALA A 275 0.37 18.09 -6.26
CA ALA A 275 1.56 17.98 -7.11
C ALA A 275 1.50 16.75 -8.02
N LEU A 276 0.93 15.65 -7.55
CA LEU A 276 0.66 14.45 -8.34
C LEU A 276 -0.52 14.60 -9.30
N GLY A 277 -1.44 15.53 -9.04
CA GLY A 277 -2.68 15.70 -9.79
C GLY A 277 -3.78 14.72 -9.39
N LEU A 278 -3.70 14.15 -8.18
CA LEU A 278 -4.76 13.30 -7.62
C LEU A 278 -5.93 14.17 -7.14
N ARG A 279 -7.17 13.69 -7.34
CA ARG A 279 -8.40 14.46 -7.07
C ARG A 279 -9.51 13.68 -6.39
N GLU A 280 -9.52 12.36 -6.54
CA GLU A 280 -10.65 11.53 -6.15
C GLU A 280 -10.24 10.29 -5.38
N GLY A 281 -11.03 9.95 -4.35
CA GLY A 281 -10.95 8.68 -3.66
C GLY A 281 -9.88 8.59 -2.58
N PRO A 282 -9.60 7.37 -2.12
CA PRO A 282 -8.70 7.15 -1.00
C PRO A 282 -7.24 7.47 -1.36
N VAL A 283 -6.52 7.99 -0.36
CA VAL A 283 -5.08 8.27 -0.43
C VAL A 283 -4.41 7.68 0.80
N HIS A 284 -3.32 6.98 0.56
CA HIS A 284 -2.36 6.58 1.57
C HIS A 284 -1.05 7.32 1.34
N ALA A 285 -0.48 7.92 2.38
CA ALA A 285 0.80 8.61 2.27
C ALA A 285 1.75 8.25 3.40
N GLU A 286 3.05 8.25 3.12
CA GLU A 286 4.11 8.03 4.09
C GLU A 286 4.99 9.28 4.18
N VAL A 287 5.21 9.74 5.41
CA VAL A 287 5.91 11.00 5.70
C VAL A 287 6.91 10.78 6.82
N ARG A 288 8.14 11.24 6.63
CA ARG A 288 9.12 11.39 7.71
C ARG A 288 9.17 12.82 8.22
N LEU A 289 9.25 12.94 9.54
CA LEU A 289 9.37 14.23 10.21
C LEU A 289 10.68 14.29 10.97
N ASN A 290 11.39 15.37 10.75
CA ASN A 290 12.56 15.77 11.52
C ASN A 290 12.51 17.29 11.85
N ASP A 291 13.61 17.87 12.27
CA ASP A 291 13.67 19.31 12.61
C ASP A 291 13.62 20.23 11.37
N GLU A 292 13.85 19.68 10.17
CA GLU A 292 13.75 20.41 8.91
C GLU A 292 12.32 20.44 8.35
N GLY A 293 11.43 19.57 8.85
CA GLY A 293 10.02 19.51 8.44
C GLY A 293 9.52 18.13 8.07
N ALA A 294 8.50 18.09 7.20
CA ALA A 294 7.86 16.88 6.69
C ALA A 294 8.43 16.51 5.32
N TRP A 295 8.97 15.31 5.21
CA TRP A 295 9.56 14.73 4.01
C TRP A 295 8.68 13.65 3.45
N LEU A 296 8.21 13.84 2.22
CA LEU A 296 7.30 12.92 1.56
C LEU A 296 8.07 11.72 1.01
N LEU A 297 7.69 10.51 1.45
CA LEU A 297 8.30 9.27 1.00
C LEU A 297 7.46 8.58 -0.09
N GLU A 298 6.15 8.49 0.11
CA GLU A 298 5.23 7.86 -0.83
C GLU A 298 3.84 8.50 -0.73
N VAL A 299 3.11 8.53 -1.86
CA VAL A 299 1.67 8.85 -1.91
C VAL A 299 1.03 7.90 -2.92
N ALA A 300 0.12 7.07 -2.46
CA ALA A 300 -0.60 6.10 -3.28
C ALA A 300 -2.07 6.51 -3.47
N ALA A 301 -2.58 6.36 -4.68
CA ALA A 301 -3.98 6.62 -5.02
C ALA A 301 -4.89 5.44 -4.61
N ARG A 302 -4.74 4.99 -3.39
CA ARG A 302 -5.49 3.91 -2.75
C ARG A 302 -5.38 4.05 -1.24
N SER A 303 -6.20 3.33 -0.50
CA SER A 303 -6.08 3.26 0.96
C SER A 303 -4.96 2.30 1.39
N ILE A 304 -4.65 2.31 2.69
CA ILE A 304 -3.64 1.47 3.33
C ILE A 304 -3.74 0.00 2.93
N GLY A 305 -2.60 -0.63 2.73
CA GLY A 305 -2.51 -2.03 2.32
C GLY A 305 -2.78 -3.05 3.43
N GLY A 306 -2.64 -4.32 3.08
CA GLY A 306 -2.87 -5.41 4.01
C GLY A 306 -4.30 -5.44 4.57
N LEU A 307 -4.43 -5.80 5.83
CA LEU A 307 -5.68 -5.70 6.61
C LEU A 307 -5.68 -4.49 7.57
N CYS A 308 -4.77 -3.52 7.36
CA CYS A 308 -4.55 -2.42 8.30
C CYS A 308 -5.78 -1.51 8.45
N ALA A 309 -6.61 -1.40 7.41
CA ALA A 309 -7.87 -0.66 7.44
C ALA A 309 -8.84 -1.11 8.56
N ARG A 310 -8.76 -2.39 9.01
CA ARG A 310 -9.59 -2.92 10.09
C ARG A 310 -9.39 -2.21 11.44
N THR A 311 -8.31 -1.48 11.61
CA THR A 311 -8.08 -0.63 12.80
C THR A 311 -8.95 0.61 12.81
N LEU A 312 -9.41 1.06 11.63
CA LEU A 312 -10.19 2.29 11.48
C LEU A 312 -11.70 2.01 11.61
N ARG A 313 -12.33 2.74 12.49
CA ARG A 313 -13.79 2.82 12.64
C ARG A 313 -14.19 4.28 12.76
N PHE A 314 -15.29 4.64 12.13
CA PHE A 314 -15.78 6.01 12.04
C PHE A 314 -17.22 6.09 12.53
N GLY A 315 -17.57 7.17 13.23
CA GLY A 315 -18.92 7.41 13.73
C GLY A 315 -19.49 6.19 14.49
N ALA A 316 -20.58 5.63 14.00
CA ALA A 316 -21.25 4.45 14.60
C ALA A 316 -20.71 3.10 14.05
N GLY A 317 -19.42 2.98 13.82
CA GLY A 317 -18.77 1.73 13.39
C GLY A 317 -18.68 1.55 11.88
N VAL A 318 -18.75 2.64 11.11
CA VAL A 318 -18.53 2.65 9.65
C VAL A 318 -17.06 2.28 9.36
N THR A 319 -16.83 1.38 8.42
CA THR A 319 -15.47 0.96 8.03
C THR A 319 -14.90 1.88 6.94
N LEU A 320 -13.57 1.80 6.75
CA LEU A 320 -12.92 2.55 5.66
C LEU A 320 -13.43 2.10 4.28
N GLU A 321 -13.67 0.81 4.11
CA GLU A 321 -14.23 0.24 2.88
C GLU A 321 -15.62 0.78 2.57
N GLU A 322 -16.47 0.97 3.61
CA GLU A 322 -17.78 1.60 3.45
C GLU A 322 -17.67 3.06 3.01
N LEU A 323 -16.73 3.83 3.59
CA LEU A 323 -16.49 5.21 3.17
C LEU A 323 -16.02 5.28 1.71
N ILE A 324 -15.10 4.38 1.32
CA ILE A 324 -14.58 4.30 -0.05
C ILE A 324 -15.70 3.97 -1.04
N LEU A 325 -16.53 2.96 -0.73
CA LEU A 325 -17.63 2.56 -1.60
C LEU A 325 -18.70 3.66 -1.70
N ARG A 326 -19.08 4.30 -0.60
CA ARG A 326 -20.01 5.43 -0.60
C ARG A 326 -19.50 6.58 -1.44
N HIS A 327 -18.23 6.94 -1.24
CA HIS A 327 -17.60 8.01 -2.01
C HIS A 327 -17.59 7.69 -3.51
N ALA A 328 -17.10 6.50 -3.90
CA ALA A 328 -17.01 6.10 -5.29
C ALA A 328 -18.38 6.02 -5.98
N ALA A 329 -19.40 5.57 -5.27
CA ALA A 329 -20.78 5.43 -5.77
C ALA A 329 -21.60 6.74 -5.68
N GLY A 330 -21.01 7.85 -5.23
CA GLY A 330 -21.73 9.13 -5.04
C GLY A 330 -22.82 9.08 -3.98
N LEU A 331 -22.74 8.13 -3.04
CA LEU A 331 -23.68 8.01 -1.92
C LEU A 331 -23.33 9.03 -0.82
N GLU A 332 -24.32 9.36 0.00
CA GLU A 332 -24.13 10.25 1.15
C GLU A 332 -23.10 9.65 2.11
N LEU A 333 -22.09 10.44 2.50
CA LEU A 333 -21.15 10.07 3.55
C LEU A 333 -21.74 10.40 4.91
N PRO A 334 -21.88 9.44 5.83
CA PRO A 334 -22.31 9.72 7.19
C PRO A 334 -21.25 10.55 7.91
N PRO A 335 -21.56 11.12 9.10
CA PRO A 335 -20.53 11.63 9.98
C PRO A 335 -19.46 10.56 10.19
N HIS A 336 -18.22 10.88 9.83
CA HIS A 336 -17.13 9.88 9.78
C HIS A 336 -15.87 10.34 10.51
N GLU A 337 -16.06 11.09 11.57
CA GLU A 337 -15.00 11.30 12.54
C GLU A 337 -14.54 9.95 13.09
N ARG A 338 -13.23 9.75 13.16
CA ARG A 338 -12.67 8.52 13.70
C ARG A 338 -13.12 8.31 15.15
N GLU A 339 -13.46 7.08 15.54
CA GLU A 339 -13.78 6.75 16.92
C GLU A 339 -12.65 7.15 17.88
N GLY A 340 -13.01 7.64 19.08
CA GLY A 340 -12.06 8.17 20.04
C GLY A 340 -11.09 7.13 20.64
N ALA A 341 -11.40 5.83 20.57
CA ALA A 341 -10.53 4.77 21.05
C ALA A 341 -9.24 4.69 20.20
N ALA A 342 -8.12 4.42 20.88
CA ALA A 342 -6.89 4.10 20.20
C ALA A 342 -6.96 2.68 19.62
N SER A 343 -6.38 2.50 18.44
CA SER A 343 -6.34 1.20 17.75
C SER A 343 -5.01 1.03 17.01
N GLY A 344 -4.67 -0.21 16.69
CA GLY A 344 -3.45 -0.49 15.96
C GLY A 344 -3.42 -1.89 15.39
N VAL A 345 -2.47 -2.10 14.51
CA VAL A 345 -2.19 -3.37 13.87
C VAL A 345 -0.70 -3.68 13.99
N LEU A 346 -0.38 -4.94 14.24
CA LEU A 346 0.96 -5.46 14.07
C LEU A 346 0.94 -6.41 12.86
N MET A 347 1.69 -6.03 11.84
CA MET A 347 1.94 -6.85 10.66
C MET A 347 3.02 -7.87 11.02
N LEU A 348 2.66 -9.15 11.05
CA LEU A 348 3.55 -10.23 11.53
C LEU A 348 4.68 -10.45 10.53
N PRO A 349 5.95 -10.16 10.90
CA PRO A 349 7.08 -10.36 10.01
C PRO A 349 7.35 -11.84 9.77
N ILE A 350 7.98 -12.16 8.64
CA ILE A 350 8.47 -13.49 8.33
C ILE A 350 9.92 -13.57 8.82
N PRO A 351 10.21 -14.37 9.88
CA PRO A 351 11.53 -14.31 10.53
C PRO A 351 12.68 -14.95 9.72
N ARG A 352 12.36 -15.85 8.79
CA ARG A 352 13.33 -16.53 7.91
C ARG A 352 12.67 -17.16 6.71
N ALA A 353 13.44 -17.43 5.66
CA ALA A 353 12.97 -18.18 4.50
C ALA A 353 12.76 -19.66 4.82
N GLY A 354 11.82 -20.31 4.13
CA GLY A 354 11.51 -21.72 4.23
C GLY A 354 10.02 -22.01 4.11
N ARG A 355 9.62 -23.22 4.44
CA ARG A 355 8.22 -23.66 4.35
C ARG A 355 7.51 -23.45 5.70
N LEU A 356 6.43 -22.64 5.70
CA LEU A 356 5.64 -22.40 6.91
C LEU A 356 4.99 -23.71 7.39
N ARG A 357 5.42 -24.22 8.53
CA ARG A 357 4.83 -25.40 9.15
C ARG A 357 3.59 -25.05 9.97
N GLU A 358 3.72 -24.12 10.91
CA GLU A 358 2.64 -23.66 11.77
C GLU A 358 3.00 -22.34 12.49
N VAL A 359 1.98 -21.67 12.99
CA VAL A 359 2.11 -20.56 13.96
C VAL A 359 1.46 -21.02 15.25
N ARG A 360 2.26 -21.24 16.30
CA ARG A 360 1.83 -21.67 17.63
C ARG A 360 1.51 -20.48 18.50
N GLY A 361 0.85 -20.71 19.63
CA GLY A 361 0.57 -19.67 20.61
C GLY A 361 -0.59 -18.75 20.27
N GLN A 362 -1.36 -19.02 19.20
CA GLN A 362 -2.44 -18.14 18.74
C GLN A 362 -3.50 -17.89 19.83
N SER A 363 -3.89 -18.92 20.61
CA SER A 363 -4.85 -18.75 21.70
C SER A 363 -4.30 -17.89 22.84
N ALA A 364 -3.00 -17.98 23.14
CA ALA A 364 -2.35 -17.13 24.14
C ALA A 364 -2.25 -15.67 23.64
N ALA A 365 -1.89 -15.48 22.38
CA ALA A 365 -1.83 -14.16 21.77
C ALA A 365 -3.21 -13.46 21.76
N THR A 366 -4.26 -14.17 21.37
CA THR A 366 -5.62 -13.62 21.37
C THR A 366 -6.23 -13.43 22.77
N ALA A 367 -5.70 -14.08 23.80
CA ALA A 367 -6.09 -13.88 25.18
C ALA A 367 -5.44 -12.64 25.85
N VAL A 368 -4.46 -12.01 25.20
CA VAL A 368 -3.84 -10.79 25.73
C VAL A 368 -4.90 -9.68 25.77
N PRO A 369 -5.03 -8.94 26.90
CA PRO A 369 -5.99 -7.85 27.01
C PRO A 369 -5.83 -6.83 25.88
N HIS A 370 -6.96 -6.31 25.37
CA HIS A 370 -7.03 -5.34 24.26
C HIS A 370 -6.80 -5.90 22.86
N ILE A 371 -6.45 -7.17 22.69
CA ILE A 371 -6.39 -7.81 21.37
C ILE A 371 -7.82 -8.06 20.89
N GLU A 372 -8.14 -7.54 19.69
CA GLU A 372 -9.43 -7.74 19.01
C GLU A 372 -9.40 -8.91 18.03
N GLY A 373 -8.24 -9.29 17.53
CA GLY A 373 -8.14 -10.38 16.57
C GLY A 373 -6.72 -10.71 16.12
N LEU A 374 -6.60 -11.89 15.54
CA LEU A 374 -5.41 -12.42 14.87
C LEU A 374 -5.83 -13.05 13.55
N SER A 375 -5.18 -12.69 12.48
CA SER A 375 -5.37 -13.29 11.15
C SER A 375 -4.04 -13.81 10.64
N ILE A 376 -3.86 -15.12 10.48
CA ILE A 376 -2.74 -15.71 9.74
C ILE A 376 -3.16 -15.85 8.30
N THR A 377 -2.47 -15.17 7.39
CA THR A 377 -2.86 -15.04 5.98
C THR A 377 -2.08 -15.97 5.06
N VAL A 378 -0.97 -16.53 5.55
CA VAL A 378 -0.17 -17.50 4.80
C VAL A 378 -0.59 -18.91 5.18
N PRO A 379 -1.04 -19.74 4.22
CA PRO A 379 -1.39 -21.14 4.46
C PRO A 379 -0.19 -21.97 4.92
N ARG A 380 -0.46 -23.00 5.74
CA ARG A 380 0.55 -24.00 6.08
C ARG A 380 1.06 -24.70 4.82
N GLY A 381 2.36 -24.95 4.77
CA GLY A 381 3.03 -25.60 3.64
C GLY A 381 3.46 -24.65 2.54
N GLU A 382 3.11 -23.37 2.59
CA GLU A 382 3.61 -22.39 1.64
C GLU A 382 5.04 -21.96 1.95
N MET A 383 5.79 -21.66 0.90
CA MET A 383 7.10 -21.01 0.99
C MET A 383 6.94 -19.57 1.41
N VAL A 384 7.70 -19.15 2.41
CA VAL A 384 7.79 -17.80 2.91
C VAL A 384 9.20 -17.26 2.79
N VAL A 385 9.30 -15.99 2.49
CA VAL A 385 10.57 -15.28 2.33
C VAL A 385 10.47 -13.94 3.08
N PRO A 386 11.44 -13.60 3.94
CA PRO A 386 11.45 -12.32 4.63
C PRO A 386 11.78 -11.17 3.67
N LEU A 387 11.50 -9.94 4.09
CA LEU A 387 12.01 -8.76 3.42
C LEU A 387 13.56 -8.75 3.43
N PRO A 388 14.17 -8.16 2.41
CA PRO A 388 13.61 -7.37 1.34
C PRO A 388 13.17 -8.16 0.10
N GLU A 389 13.38 -9.48 0.02
CA GLU A 389 12.95 -10.31 -1.11
C GLU A 389 11.47 -10.62 -1.06
N GLY A 390 10.91 -10.82 0.14
CA GLY A 390 9.48 -11.09 0.35
C GLY A 390 8.59 -9.92 -0.05
N ASP A 391 7.33 -10.22 -0.32
CA ASP A 391 6.29 -9.27 -0.75
C ASP A 391 5.03 -9.31 0.12
N ARG A 392 5.09 -10.02 1.26
CA ARG A 392 3.91 -10.24 2.13
C ARG A 392 4.30 -10.45 3.59
N TYR A 393 3.32 -10.24 4.45
CA TYR A 393 3.38 -10.55 5.88
C TYR A 393 2.80 -11.92 6.18
N LEU A 394 3.23 -12.51 7.30
CA LEU A 394 2.68 -13.79 7.78
C LEU A 394 1.21 -13.67 8.20
N GLY A 395 0.83 -12.50 8.71
CA GLY A 395 -0.50 -12.22 9.21
C GLY A 395 -0.59 -10.87 9.92
N PHE A 396 -1.67 -10.68 10.68
CA PHE A 396 -1.99 -9.40 11.31
C PHE A 396 -2.59 -9.62 12.69
N LEU A 397 -2.12 -8.88 13.69
CA LEU A 397 -2.72 -8.74 15.02
C LEU A 397 -3.38 -7.38 15.13
N PHE A 398 -4.56 -7.31 15.72
CA PHE A 398 -5.33 -6.08 15.92
C PHE A 398 -5.56 -5.83 17.39
N ALA A 399 -5.43 -4.58 17.82
CA ALA A 399 -5.70 -4.16 19.18
C ALA A 399 -6.48 -2.86 19.25
N ARG A 400 -7.28 -2.70 20.30
CA ARG A 400 -8.01 -1.47 20.64
C ARG A 400 -7.95 -1.23 22.13
N ALA A 401 -7.64 0.01 22.54
CA ALA A 401 -7.54 0.39 23.93
C ALA A 401 -7.87 1.88 24.13
N THR A 402 -7.75 2.38 25.35
CA THR A 402 -7.99 3.78 25.69
C THR A 402 -6.85 4.70 25.27
N SER A 403 -5.64 4.16 25.00
CA SER A 403 -4.48 4.96 24.61
C SER A 403 -3.60 4.23 23.60
N PRO A 404 -2.85 4.97 22.74
CA PRO A 404 -1.89 4.40 21.81
C PRO A 404 -0.82 3.54 22.49
N THR A 405 -0.35 3.94 23.66
CA THR A 405 0.65 3.18 24.43
C THR A 405 0.11 1.82 24.90
N ALA A 406 -1.15 1.75 25.32
CA ALA A 406 -1.79 0.48 25.70
C ALA A 406 -1.98 -0.44 24.48
N VAL A 407 -2.34 0.12 23.32
CA VAL A 407 -2.43 -0.62 22.06
C VAL A 407 -1.08 -1.22 21.67
N GLU A 408 -0.04 -0.42 21.69
CA GLU A 408 1.32 -0.87 21.35
C GLU A 408 1.79 -1.98 22.29
N ALA A 409 1.61 -1.81 23.61
CA ALA A 409 1.99 -2.81 24.61
C ALA A 409 1.24 -4.13 24.39
N ALA A 410 -0.07 -4.08 24.12
CA ALA A 410 -0.87 -5.26 23.85
C ALA A 410 -0.41 -6.02 22.60
N LEU A 411 -0.15 -5.31 21.49
CA LEU A 411 0.34 -5.89 20.23
C LEU A 411 1.71 -6.56 20.43
N ARG A 412 2.63 -5.93 21.12
CA ARG A 412 3.95 -6.50 21.41
C ARG A 412 3.87 -7.73 22.31
N ALA A 413 3.01 -7.69 23.34
CA ALA A 413 2.79 -8.83 24.21
C ALA A 413 2.17 -10.02 23.44
N ALA A 414 1.18 -9.75 22.59
CA ALA A 414 0.56 -10.79 21.77
C ALA A 414 1.53 -11.39 20.74
N TRP A 415 2.36 -10.58 20.12
CA TRP A 415 3.42 -11.07 19.23
C TRP A 415 4.41 -11.96 19.95
N SER A 416 4.83 -11.57 21.15
CA SER A 416 5.76 -12.38 21.97
C SER A 416 5.19 -13.74 22.40
N ALA A 417 3.87 -13.92 22.35
CA ALA A 417 3.22 -15.20 22.63
C ALA A 417 3.17 -16.14 21.41
N LEU A 418 3.50 -15.65 20.22
CA LEU A 418 3.50 -16.45 19.00
C LEU A 418 4.87 -17.11 18.76
N ASP A 419 4.85 -18.34 18.27
CA ASP A 419 6.02 -19.10 17.81
C ASP A 419 5.82 -19.51 16.35
N VAL A 420 6.65 -18.96 15.45
CA VAL A 420 6.57 -19.20 14.02
C VAL A 420 7.51 -20.34 13.62
N VAL A 421 6.96 -21.49 13.31
CA VAL A 421 7.71 -22.69 12.94
C VAL A 421 7.82 -22.77 11.42
N ILE A 422 9.05 -22.65 10.93
CA ILE A 422 9.40 -22.72 9.51
C ILE A 422 10.43 -23.82 9.33
N ASP A 423 10.16 -24.76 8.43
CA ASP A 423 11.10 -25.79 8.04
C ASP A 423 12.07 -25.21 7.00
N GLN A 424 13.35 -25.48 7.15
CA GLN A 424 14.35 -25.19 6.12
C GLN A 424 14.30 -26.35 5.08
N ASP A 425 14.27 -25.98 3.80
CA ASP A 425 14.40 -26.97 2.70
C ASP A 425 15.82 -27.52 2.62
#